data_ef6cfc17c672f45101b59fb1310f437f
#
_entry.id   ef6cfc17c672f45101b59fb1310f437f
#
_cell.length_a   1.000
_cell.length_b   1.000
_cell.length_c   1.000
_cell.angle_alpha   90.00
_cell.angle_beta   90.00
_cell.angle_gamma   90.00
#
_symmetry.space_group_name_H-M   'P 1'
#
loop_
_entity.id
_entity.type
_entity.pdbx_description
1 polymer ?
#
loop_
_entity_poly.entity_id
_entity_poly.type
_entity_poly.pdbx_seq_one_letter_code
_entity_poly.pdbx_strand_id
1 'polypeptide(L)'
;ILFNDSPTFMKIDVEGFETPALEGATETLNKKSLNAVIMELNGSGDRYGYDESKILALMFDFGFRTYSYNPFDRKLINLNGKNFDSGNAIFIRDEGVLLDRINKAPRVNIQGKSF
;
A
#
# COMPACT_ATOMS: atom_id res chain seq x y z
N ILE A 1 10.35 -8.46 -24.06
CA ILE A 1 11.10 -7.88 -22.93
C ILE A 1 10.90 -8.77 -21.73
N LEU A 2 12.01 -9.24 -21.22
CA LEU A 2 12.00 -10.06 -20.02
C LEU A 2 12.30 -9.15 -18.83
N PHE A 3 11.30 -8.92 -18.00
CA PHE A 3 11.49 -8.24 -16.73
C PHE A 3 11.64 -9.28 -15.63
N ASN A 4 12.52 -9.02 -14.71
CA ASN A 4 12.54 -9.77 -13.47
C ASN A 4 11.35 -9.33 -12.63
N ASP A 5 10.27 -10.08 -12.72
CA ASP A 5 8.99 -9.75 -12.12
C ASP A 5 8.94 -10.08 -10.63
N SER A 6 9.79 -9.42 -9.85
CA SER A 6 9.75 -9.53 -8.39
C SER A 6 9.52 -8.16 -7.75
N PRO A 7 8.37 -7.52 -8.02
CA PRO A 7 8.07 -6.24 -7.42
C PRO A 7 7.95 -6.38 -5.90
N THR A 8 8.49 -5.41 -5.18
CA THR A 8 8.41 -5.36 -3.72
C THR A 8 7.44 -4.31 -3.21
N PHE A 9 7.12 -3.35 -4.07
CA PHE A 9 6.25 -2.22 -3.76
C PHE A 9 5.43 -1.86 -4.98
N MET A 10 4.18 -1.46 -4.76
CA MET A 10 3.30 -1.00 -5.83
C MET A 10 2.52 0.22 -5.38
N LYS A 11 2.41 1.22 -6.25
CA LYS A 11 1.53 2.35 -6.06
C LYS A 11 0.42 2.32 -7.09
N ILE A 12 -0.81 2.51 -6.65
CA ILE A 12 -2.00 2.59 -7.51
C ILE A 12 -2.65 3.94 -7.29
N ASP A 13 -2.73 4.72 -8.36
CA ASP A 13 -3.35 6.04 -8.36
C ASP A 13 -4.11 6.19 -9.69
N VAL A 14 -5.36 5.75 -9.70
CA VAL A 14 -6.18 5.65 -10.93
C VAL A 14 -7.53 6.35 -10.79
N GLU A 15 -7.62 7.27 -9.87
CA GLU A 15 -8.73 8.22 -9.71
C GLU A 15 -10.11 7.56 -9.69
N GLY A 16 -10.28 6.53 -8.86
CA GLY A 16 -11.54 5.82 -8.68
C GLY A 16 -11.65 4.48 -9.39
N PHE A 17 -10.66 4.10 -10.22
CA PHE A 17 -10.61 2.80 -10.89
C PHE A 17 -9.73 1.78 -10.16
N GLU A 18 -9.52 1.94 -8.86
CA GLU A 18 -8.68 1.04 -8.06
C GLU A 18 -9.21 -0.40 -8.08
N THR A 19 -10.53 -0.60 -7.99
CA THR A 19 -11.12 -1.94 -8.02
C THR A 19 -10.79 -2.70 -9.30
N PRO A 20 -11.05 -2.15 -10.52
CA PRO A 20 -10.64 -2.83 -11.75
C PRO A 20 -9.13 -3.03 -11.86
N ALA A 21 -8.34 -2.07 -11.38
CA ALA A 21 -6.88 -2.18 -11.41
C ALA A 21 -6.40 -3.36 -10.56
N LEU A 22 -6.94 -3.53 -9.35
CA LEU A 22 -6.61 -4.64 -8.47
C LEU A 22 -7.06 -5.99 -9.04
N GLU A 23 -8.25 -6.05 -9.63
CA GLU A 23 -8.75 -7.26 -10.28
C GLU A 23 -7.84 -7.69 -11.44
N GLY A 24 -7.31 -6.72 -12.19
CA GLY A 24 -6.36 -6.98 -13.27
C GLY A 24 -4.94 -7.30 -12.79
N ALA A 25 -4.61 -7.01 -11.54
CA ALA A 25 -3.28 -7.21 -10.96
C ALA A 25 -3.18 -8.45 -10.07
N THR A 26 -4.10 -9.39 -10.18
CA THR A 26 -4.20 -10.57 -9.30
C THR A 26 -2.89 -11.35 -9.23
N GLU A 27 -2.23 -11.59 -10.35
CA GLU A 27 -0.94 -12.30 -10.37
C GLU A 27 0.14 -11.56 -9.57
N THR A 28 0.21 -10.24 -9.74
CA THR A 28 1.17 -9.40 -9.02
C THR A 28 0.89 -9.40 -7.52
N LEU A 29 -0.37 -9.29 -7.14
CA LEU A 29 -0.78 -9.31 -5.72
C LEU A 29 -0.48 -10.64 -5.04
N ASN A 30 -0.46 -11.74 -5.79
CA ASN A 30 -0.12 -13.05 -5.26
C ASN A 30 1.40 -13.29 -5.13
N LYS A 31 2.22 -12.43 -5.70
CA LYS A 31 3.68 -12.60 -5.59
C LYS A 31 4.14 -12.30 -4.18
N LYS A 32 4.86 -13.22 -3.57
CA LYS A 32 5.38 -13.08 -2.19
C LYS A 32 6.36 -11.93 -2.04
N SER A 33 7.02 -11.52 -3.13
CA SER A 33 7.93 -10.39 -3.14
C SER A 33 7.21 -9.07 -2.89
N LEU A 34 5.94 -8.95 -3.30
CA LEU A 34 5.16 -7.74 -3.13
C LEU A 34 4.73 -7.60 -1.67
N ASN A 35 5.33 -6.66 -0.98
CA ASN A 35 5.13 -6.50 0.46
C ASN A 35 4.37 -5.24 0.84
N ALA A 36 4.37 -4.22 0.00
CA ALA A 36 3.65 -2.99 0.29
C ALA A 36 2.92 -2.46 -0.94
N VAL A 37 1.70 -1.99 -0.73
CA VAL A 37 0.87 -1.34 -1.75
C VAL A 37 0.36 -0.04 -1.17
N ILE A 38 0.52 1.05 -1.90
CA ILE A 38 -0.09 2.34 -1.57
C ILE A 38 -1.12 2.68 -2.63
N MET A 39 -2.32 3.06 -2.20
CA MET A 39 -3.34 3.54 -3.11
C MET A 39 -4.11 4.70 -2.50
N GLU A 40 -4.55 5.62 -3.31
CA GLU A 40 -5.37 6.74 -2.87
C GLU A 40 -6.83 6.31 -2.80
N LEU A 41 -7.39 6.30 -1.59
CA LEU A 41 -8.78 5.96 -1.32
C LEU A 41 -9.50 7.21 -0.80
N ASN A 42 -10.10 7.97 -1.69
CA ASN A 42 -10.74 9.25 -1.39
C ASN A 42 -12.23 9.29 -1.76
N GLY A 43 -12.83 8.12 -2.02
CA GLY A 43 -14.23 8.05 -2.45
C GLY A 43 -14.44 8.23 -3.95
N SER A 44 -13.39 8.46 -4.74
CA SER A 44 -13.52 8.67 -6.19
C SER A 44 -14.20 7.52 -6.91
N GLY A 45 -14.10 6.30 -6.38
CA GLY A 45 -14.74 5.11 -6.93
C GLY A 45 -16.26 5.20 -6.97
N ASP A 46 -16.87 5.97 -6.10
CA ASP A 46 -18.33 6.14 -6.04
C ASP A 46 -18.91 6.66 -7.36
N ARG A 47 -18.15 7.48 -8.06
CA ARG A 47 -18.49 7.98 -9.40
C ARG A 47 -18.76 6.88 -10.40
N TYR A 48 -18.10 5.74 -10.24
CA TYR A 48 -18.14 4.58 -11.14
C TYR A 48 -18.88 3.40 -10.52
N GLY A 49 -19.51 3.59 -9.36
CA GLY A 49 -20.23 2.55 -8.65
C GLY A 49 -19.33 1.57 -7.89
N TYR A 50 -18.06 1.94 -7.62
CA TYR A 50 -17.13 1.09 -6.86
C TYR A 50 -17.15 1.46 -5.39
N ASP A 51 -17.25 0.44 -4.54
CA ASP A 51 -17.25 0.57 -3.09
C ASP A 51 -15.84 0.26 -2.54
N GLU A 52 -15.24 1.23 -1.86
CA GLU A 52 -13.89 1.08 -1.29
C GLU A 52 -13.80 -0.02 -0.23
N SER A 53 -14.91 -0.39 0.41
CA SER A 53 -14.91 -1.52 1.36
C SER A 53 -14.54 -2.85 0.67
N LYS A 54 -14.86 -3.00 -0.61
CA LYS A 54 -14.47 -4.16 -1.40
C LYS A 54 -12.96 -4.19 -1.66
N ILE A 55 -12.33 -3.04 -1.78
CA ILE A 55 -10.87 -2.92 -1.91
C ILE A 55 -10.19 -3.44 -0.66
N LEU A 56 -10.67 -3.03 0.52
CA LEU A 56 -10.15 -3.52 1.79
C LEU A 56 -10.28 -5.04 1.91
N ALA A 57 -11.45 -5.57 1.59
CA ALA A 57 -11.71 -7.01 1.64
C ALA A 57 -10.78 -7.77 0.68
N LEU A 58 -10.62 -7.28 -0.54
CA LEU A 58 -9.75 -7.89 -1.53
C LEU A 58 -8.30 -7.91 -1.08
N MET A 59 -7.79 -6.79 -0.57
CA MET A 59 -6.42 -6.70 -0.07
C MET A 59 -6.19 -7.62 1.14
N PHE A 60 -7.18 -7.73 2.03
CA PHE A 60 -7.09 -8.64 3.16
C PHE A 60 -7.03 -10.10 2.72
N ASP A 61 -7.78 -10.47 1.68
CA ASP A 61 -7.75 -11.81 1.11
C ASP A 61 -6.37 -12.17 0.52
N PHE A 62 -5.65 -11.17 -0.01
CA PHE A 62 -4.27 -11.35 -0.46
C PHE A 62 -3.25 -11.34 0.68
N GLY A 63 -3.68 -11.15 1.91
CA GLY A 63 -2.81 -11.19 3.08
C GLY A 63 -2.24 -9.84 3.52
N PHE A 64 -2.69 -8.76 2.92
CA PHE A 64 -2.29 -7.40 3.33
C PHE A 64 -3.12 -6.91 4.52
N ARG A 65 -2.54 -5.99 5.28
CA ARG A 65 -3.22 -5.28 6.37
C ARG A 65 -2.95 -3.78 6.23
N THR A 66 -3.81 -2.98 6.83
CA THR A 66 -3.69 -1.51 6.77
C THR A 66 -2.79 -0.97 7.86
N TYR A 67 -1.97 0.02 7.48
CA TYR A 67 -1.02 0.68 8.38
C TYR A 67 -1.02 2.18 8.17
N SER A 68 -0.60 2.92 9.19
CA SER A 68 -0.12 4.28 9.03
C SER A 68 1.40 4.30 9.23
N TYR A 69 2.06 5.29 8.65
CA TYR A 69 3.51 5.43 8.71
C TYR A 69 3.91 6.83 9.16
N ASN A 70 4.78 6.90 10.17
CA ASN A 70 5.40 8.14 10.58
C ASN A 70 6.84 8.18 10.05
N PRO A 71 7.16 9.05 9.07
CA PRO A 71 8.49 9.09 8.47
C PRO A 71 9.55 9.69 9.40
N PHE A 72 9.17 10.47 10.38
CA PHE A 72 10.12 11.13 11.28
C PHE A 72 10.77 10.14 12.24
N ASP A 73 9.99 9.23 12.80
CA ASP A 73 10.50 8.19 13.71
C ASP A 73 10.51 6.80 13.06
N ARG A 74 10.14 6.70 11.80
CA ARG A 74 10.11 5.47 11.00
C ARG A 74 9.28 4.36 11.65
N LYS A 75 8.12 4.71 12.18
CA LYS A 75 7.21 3.77 12.83
C LYS A 75 6.02 3.44 11.96
N LEU A 76 5.65 2.16 11.98
CA LEU A 76 4.42 1.65 11.41
C LEU A 76 3.41 1.40 12.52
N ILE A 77 2.16 1.80 12.29
CA ILE A 77 1.06 1.57 13.21
C ILE A 77 0.01 0.74 12.51
N ASN A 78 -0.28 -0.44 13.04
CA ASN A 78 -1.33 -1.30 12.50
C ASN A 78 -2.69 -0.68 12.80
N LEU A 79 -3.52 -0.51 11.78
CA LEU A 79 -4.85 0.10 11.89
C LEU A 79 -5.95 -0.92 12.18
N ASN A 80 -5.61 -2.18 12.44
CA ASN A 80 -6.56 -3.25 12.79
C ASN A 80 -7.67 -3.42 11.74
N GLY A 81 -7.30 -3.40 10.48
CA GLY A 81 -8.22 -3.61 9.37
C GLY A 81 -9.06 -2.40 9.00
N LYS A 82 -8.79 -1.24 9.56
CA LYS A 82 -9.53 -0.01 9.27
C LYS A 82 -8.70 0.92 8.42
N ASN A 83 -9.36 1.81 7.69
CA ASN A 83 -8.73 2.92 7.00
C ASN A 83 -9.44 4.19 7.48
N PHE A 84 -8.76 4.97 8.32
CA PHE A 84 -9.35 6.16 8.93
C PHE A 84 -9.15 7.43 8.12
N ASP A 85 -8.17 7.43 7.20
CA ASP A 85 -7.79 8.63 6.49
C ASP A 85 -8.36 8.63 5.08
N SER A 86 -8.90 9.77 4.67
CA SER A 86 -9.07 10.05 3.25
C SER A 86 -7.69 10.35 2.66
N GLY A 87 -7.35 9.72 1.56
CA GLY A 87 -6.04 9.90 0.92
C GLY A 87 -5.32 8.57 0.75
N ASN A 88 -4.03 8.54 1.00
CA ASN A 88 -3.22 7.35 0.75
C ASN A 88 -3.43 6.29 1.82
N ALA A 89 -3.91 5.12 1.39
CA ALA A 89 -3.97 3.93 2.22
C ALA A 89 -2.70 3.10 2.00
N ILE A 90 -2.12 2.62 3.09
CA ILE A 90 -0.91 1.80 3.07
C ILE A 90 -1.28 0.38 3.47
N PHE A 91 -1.01 -0.56 2.56
CA PHE A 91 -1.23 -1.98 2.77
C PHE A 91 0.10 -2.71 2.85
N ILE A 92 0.30 -3.50 3.89
CA ILE A 92 1.57 -4.23 4.11
C ILE A 92 1.24 -5.69 4.38
N ARG A 93 2.03 -6.58 3.78
CA ARG A 93 1.90 -8.03 3.98
C ARG A 93 2.79 -8.52 5.10
N ASP A 94 4.07 -8.15 5.09
CA ASP A 94 5.04 -8.54 6.10
C ASP A 94 5.67 -7.31 6.74
N GLU A 95 5.17 -6.96 7.91
CA GLU A 95 5.62 -5.79 8.67
C GLU A 95 7.10 -5.89 9.04
N GLY A 96 7.57 -7.06 9.47
CA GLY A 96 8.95 -7.26 9.91
C GLY A 96 9.94 -7.02 8.79
N VAL A 97 9.68 -7.55 7.60
CA VAL A 97 10.53 -7.33 6.42
C VAL A 97 10.56 -5.86 6.04
N LEU A 98 9.41 -5.20 6.06
CA LEU A 98 9.34 -3.79 5.69
C LEU A 98 10.07 -2.90 6.71
N LEU A 99 9.88 -3.14 8.00
CA LEU A 99 10.57 -2.40 9.05
C LEU A 99 12.09 -2.55 8.96
N ASP A 100 12.57 -3.75 8.67
CA ASP A 100 13.99 -4.00 8.46
C ASP A 100 14.55 -3.14 7.32
N ARG A 101 13.86 -3.08 6.19
CA ARG A 101 14.24 -2.24 5.06
C ARG A 101 14.21 -0.75 5.39
N ILE A 102 13.17 -0.29 6.07
CA ILE A 102 13.03 1.11 6.47
C ILE A 102 14.19 1.51 7.39
N ASN A 103 14.51 0.68 8.38
CA ASN A 103 15.55 0.98 9.37
C ASN A 103 16.96 0.95 8.76
N LYS A 104 17.19 0.13 7.75
CA LYS A 104 18.47 0.03 7.04
C LYS A 104 18.65 1.09 5.97
N ALA A 105 17.58 1.73 5.52
CA ALA A 105 17.64 2.74 4.49
C ALA A 105 18.36 4.00 5.01
N PRO A 106 19.25 4.62 4.19
CA PRO A 106 19.90 5.87 4.58
C PRO A 106 18.86 6.95 4.88
N ARG A 107 19.16 7.80 5.84
CA ARG A 107 18.30 8.95 6.11
C ARG A 107 18.50 10.00 5.05
N VAL A 108 17.41 10.63 4.65
CA VAL A 108 17.38 11.72 3.68
C VAL A 108 17.05 13.01 4.41
N ASN A 109 17.85 14.05 4.18
CA ASN A 109 17.60 15.37 4.74
C ASN A 109 16.90 16.24 3.70
N ILE A 110 15.70 16.71 4.02
CA ILE A 110 14.91 17.58 3.16
C ILE A 110 14.51 18.80 3.97
N GLN A 111 14.97 19.98 3.55
CA GLN A 111 14.66 21.25 4.22
C GLN A 111 14.94 21.22 5.74
N GLY A 112 16.08 20.65 6.12
CA GLY A 112 16.47 20.54 7.51
C GLY A 112 15.80 19.43 8.31
N LYS A 113 14.93 18.64 7.68
CA LYS A 113 14.27 17.50 8.32
C LYS A 113 14.84 16.18 7.80
N SER A 114 15.08 15.25 8.73
CA SER A 114 15.62 13.92 8.42
C SER A 114 14.51 12.88 8.37
N PHE A 115 14.54 12.08 7.33
CA PHE A 115 13.58 11.00 7.11
C PHE A 115 14.26 9.65 7.02
#